data_f9ed8be0c04d74027e941fada979ddf0
#
_entry.id   f9ed8be0c04d74027e941fada979ddf0
#
_cell.length_a   1.000
_cell.length_b   1.000
_cell.length_c   1.000
_cell.angle_alpha   90.00
_cell.angle_beta   90.00
_cell.angle_gamma   90.00
#
_symmetry.space_group_name_H-M   'P 1'
#
loop_
_entity.id
_entity.type
_entity.pdbx_description
1 polymer ?
#
loop_
_entity_poly.entity_id
_entity_poly.type
_entity_poly.pdbx_seq_one_letter_code
_entity_poly.pdbx_strand_id
1 'polypeptide(L)'
;MNNTFINLENINLIKQGEKIVDDFSLAISYREKINIFGRNGTGKTSLLKLISGITCPSSGKVTIDENTSIHEDLFYIGHKYGLKNELSVADNIKYTLGFHQRNLEEKYIIDELDLYNIKDKFITKVKYLSHGQKKIVSLVQLSLLKNKIWILDEPFTGLDQNIIDTFIKKIDQHIADGGTVVITSHNQKDKFTNVEL
;
A
#
# COMPACT_ATOMS: atom_id res chain seq x y z
N MET A 1 -16.86 21.26 -2.16
CA MET A 1 -16.30 20.46 -1.07
C MET A 1 -14.87 20.14 -1.45
N ASN A 2 -13.93 20.34 -0.55
CA ASN A 2 -12.52 20.03 -0.82
C ASN A 2 -12.41 18.49 -0.94
N ASN A 3 -12.01 17.99 -2.12
CA ASN A 3 -11.92 16.54 -2.37
C ASN A 3 -10.53 15.98 -1.99
N THR A 4 -9.71 16.79 -1.32
CA THR A 4 -8.33 16.43 -0.96
C THR A 4 -8.30 15.63 0.32
N PHE A 5 -7.74 14.43 0.26
CA PHE A 5 -7.53 13.57 1.42
C PHE A 5 -6.29 13.99 2.21
N ILE A 6 -5.18 14.33 1.51
CA ILE A 6 -3.94 14.79 2.14
C ILE A 6 -3.28 15.86 1.27
N ASN A 7 -2.75 16.91 1.93
CA ASN A 7 -1.97 17.95 1.28
C ASN A 7 -0.60 18.06 1.95
N LEU A 8 0.44 17.92 1.15
CA LEU A 8 1.84 18.09 1.50
C LEU A 8 2.32 19.42 0.95
N GLU A 9 2.83 20.32 1.81
CA GLU A 9 3.29 21.67 1.45
C GLU A 9 4.76 21.84 1.85
N ASN A 10 5.63 22.07 0.87
CA ASN A 10 7.07 22.37 1.04
C ASN A 10 7.78 21.36 1.96
N ILE A 11 7.50 20.07 1.75
CA ILE A 11 8.02 18.98 2.57
C ILE A 11 9.51 18.81 2.34
N ASN A 12 10.25 18.83 3.45
CA ASN A 12 11.65 18.43 3.49
C ASN A 12 11.80 17.21 4.39
N LEU A 13 12.55 16.20 3.92
CA LEU A 13 12.93 15.03 4.70
C LEU A 13 14.45 14.93 4.78
N ILE A 14 14.97 14.91 6.00
CA ILE A 14 16.41 14.76 6.30
C ILE A 14 16.60 13.41 7.00
N LYS A 15 17.53 12.61 6.54
CA LYS A 15 17.90 11.34 7.15
C LYS A 15 19.40 11.23 7.26
N GLN A 16 19.89 10.96 8.47
CA GLN A 16 21.34 10.89 8.76
C GLN A 16 22.15 12.14 8.31
N GLY A 17 21.51 13.32 8.38
CA GLY A 17 22.11 14.58 7.97
C GLY A 17 22.00 14.89 6.47
N GLU A 18 21.54 13.95 5.64
CA GLU A 18 21.33 14.18 4.22
C GLU A 18 19.87 14.50 3.91
N LYS A 19 19.65 15.49 3.05
CA LYS A 19 18.34 15.88 2.55
C LYS A 19 17.93 14.89 1.46
N ILE A 20 16.94 14.03 1.74
CA ILE A 20 16.43 13.00 0.82
C ILE A 20 15.20 13.44 0.04
N VAL A 21 14.45 14.42 0.55
CA VAL A 21 13.36 15.10 -0.15
C VAL A 21 13.50 16.59 0.10
N ASP A 22 13.40 17.38 -0.96
CA ASP A 22 13.62 18.82 -0.93
C ASP A 22 12.42 19.55 -1.52
N ASP A 23 11.80 20.41 -0.72
CA ASP A 23 10.71 21.32 -1.10
C ASP A 23 9.58 20.66 -1.91
N PHE A 24 9.21 19.45 -1.50
CA PHE A 24 8.22 18.65 -2.22
C PHE A 24 6.80 19.01 -1.79
N SER A 25 5.93 19.26 -2.77
CA SER A 25 4.50 19.53 -2.54
C SER A 25 3.63 18.61 -3.38
N LEU A 26 2.57 18.07 -2.77
CA LEU A 26 1.64 17.16 -3.43
C LEU A 26 0.28 17.19 -2.72
N ALA A 27 -0.78 17.42 -3.48
CA ALA A 27 -2.14 17.20 -3.02
C ALA A 27 -2.67 15.88 -3.59
N ILE A 28 -3.23 15.03 -2.74
CA ILE A 28 -3.84 13.76 -3.11
C ILE A 28 -5.32 13.84 -2.82
N SER A 29 -6.15 13.64 -3.84
CA SER A 29 -7.59 13.65 -3.72
C SER A 29 -8.14 12.24 -3.48
N TYR A 30 -9.37 12.17 -2.98
CA TYR A 30 -10.10 10.90 -2.95
C TYR A 30 -10.34 10.37 -4.37
N ARG A 31 -10.36 9.06 -4.52
CA ARG A 31 -10.57 8.33 -5.78
C ARG A 31 -9.45 8.52 -6.81
N GLU A 32 -8.26 8.86 -6.36
CA GLU A 32 -7.09 8.98 -7.24
C GLU A 32 -6.19 7.75 -7.16
N LYS A 33 -5.52 7.47 -8.30
CA LYS A 33 -4.41 6.52 -8.41
C LYS A 33 -3.14 7.30 -8.66
N ILE A 34 -2.27 7.38 -7.65
CA ILE A 34 -1.01 8.12 -7.73
C ILE A 34 0.16 7.15 -7.74
N ASN A 35 1.08 7.36 -8.65
CA ASN A 35 2.37 6.69 -8.71
C ASN A 35 3.50 7.69 -8.47
N ILE A 36 4.16 7.59 -7.33
CA ILE A 36 5.36 8.37 -7.02
C ILE A 36 6.56 7.58 -7.55
N PHE A 37 7.19 8.06 -8.61
CA PHE A 37 8.28 7.35 -9.26
C PHE A 37 9.60 8.11 -9.16
N GLY A 38 10.72 7.39 -9.30
CA GLY A 38 12.06 7.95 -9.23
C GLY A 38 13.11 6.88 -8.99
N ARG A 39 14.38 7.27 -8.99
CA ARG A 39 15.53 6.38 -8.78
C ARG A 39 15.53 5.79 -7.35
N ASN A 40 16.36 4.76 -7.15
CA ASN A 40 16.59 4.25 -5.80
C ASN A 40 17.27 5.33 -4.94
N GLY A 41 16.83 5.44 -3.69
CA GLY A 41 17.40 6.40 -2.74
C GLY A 41 16.77 7.80 -2.77
N THR A 42 15.90 8.14 -3.72
CA THR A 42 15.26 9.48 -3.80
C THR A 42 14.26 9.79 -2.67
N GLY A 43 14.00 8.86 -1.75
CA GLY A 43 13.11 9.12 -0.62
C GLY A 43 11.69 8.61 -0.77
N LYS A 44 11.33 7.86 -1.83
CA LYS A 44 9.98 7.33 -2.09
C LYS A 44 9.37 6.63 -0.86
N THR A 45 10.07 5.64 -0.30
CA THR A 45 9.63 4.93 0.92
C THR A 45 9.45 5.88 2.11
N SER A 46 10.32 6.89 2.26
CA SER A 46 10.23 7.88 3.34
C SER A 46 9.01 8.77 3.17
N LEU A 47 8.72 9.16 1.93
CA LEU A 47 7.52 9.94 1.61
C LEU A 47 6.24 9.13 1.83
N LEU A 48 6.21 7.83 1.44
CA LEU A 48 5.05 6.97 1.77
C LEU A 48 4.83 6.83 3.28
N LYS A 49 5.90 6.70 4.06
CA LYS A 49 5.80 6.65 5.54
C LYS A 49 5.25 7.96 6.11
N LEU A 50 5.64 9.09 5.53
CA LEU A 50 5.09 10.40 5.89
C LEU A 50 3.59 10.46 5.59
N ILE A 51 3.17 10.10 4.37
CA ILE A 51 1.76 10.05 3.95
C ILE A 51 0.95 9.11 4.86
N SER A 52 1.57 8.00 5.30
CA SER A 52 0.95 7.03 6.20
C SER A 52 0.95 7.46 7.68
N GLY A 53 1.45 8.64 8.03
CA GLY A 53 1.54 9.11 9.42
C GLY A 53 2.55 8.36 10.28
N ILE A 54 3.41 7.51 9.68
CA ILE A 54 4.44 6.74 10.42
C ILE A 54 5.62 7.64 10.81
N THR A 55 5.91 8.67 10.03
CA THR A 55 7.00 9.63 10.28
C THR A 55 6.49 11.06 10.10
N CYS A 56 7.18 12.02 10.73
CA CYS A 56 6.93 13.44 10.53
C CYS A 56 7.94 14.03 9.53
N PRO A 57 7.59 15.14 8.84
CA PRO A 57 8.54 15.86 8.01
C PRO A 57 9.59 16.59 8.88
N SER A 58 10.78 16.84 8.30
CA SER A 58 11.81 17.69 8.96
C SER A 58 11.39 19.16 8.94
N SER A 59 10.72 19.59 7.87
CA SER A 59 10.03 20.88 7.75
C SER A 59 8.95 20.77 6.66
N GLY A 60 8.09 21.78 6.59
CA GLY A 60 6.91 21.80 5.74
C GLY A 60 5.66 21.43 6.53
N LYS A 61 4.53 21.33 5.85
CA LYS A 61 3.23 21.09 6.48
C LYS A 61 2.52 19.91 5.83
N VAL A 62 1.95 19.04 6.67
CA VAL A 62 1.06 17.96 6.26
C VAL A 62 -0.34 18.27 6.80
N THR A 63 -1.31 18.33 5.91
CA THR A 63 -2.72 18.50 6.28
C THR A 63 -3.50 17.30 5.78
N ILE A 64 -4.25 16.66 6.67
CA ILE A 64 -5.12 15.51 6.37
C ILE A 64 -6.55 15.95 6.59
N ASP A 65 -7.45 15.50 5.74
CA ASP A 65 -8.89 15.74 5.92
C ASP A 65 -9.34 15.24 7.30
N GLU A 66 -10.00 16.11 8.05
CA GLU A 66 -10.48 15.84 9.40
C GLU A 66 -11.44 14.63 9.49
N ASN A 67 -12.09 14.28 8.37
CA ASN A 67 -12.96 13.11 8.27
C ASN A 67 -12.22 11.80 7.96
N THR A 68 -10.88 11.85 7.86
CA THR A 68 -10.04 10.68 7.58
C THR A 68 -9.31 10.23 8.85
N SER A 69 -9.57 9.00 9.26
CA SER A 69 -8.79 8.32 10.29
C SER A 69 -7.66 7.52 9.64
N ILE A 70 -6.41 7.98 9.77
CA ILE A 70 -5.25 7.24 9.23
C ILE A 70 -5.23 5.80 9.76
N HIS A 71 -5.58 5.56 11.02
CA HIS A 71 -5.53 4.23 11.62
C HIS A 71 -6.62 3.29 11.12
N GLU A 72 -7.78 3.81 10.73
CA GLU A 72 -8.93 3.01 10.30
C GLU A 72 -9.05 2.97 8.77
N ASP A 73 -8.83 4.11 8.11
CA ASP A 73 -9.08 4.26 6.69
C ASP A 73 -7.88 3.88 5.82
N LEU A 74 -6.66 3.84 6.36
CA LEU A 74 -5.45 3.63 5.60
C LEU A 74 -4.82 2.27 5.88
N PHE A 75 -4.34 1.60 4.82
CA PHE A 75 -3.49 0.41 4.92
C PHE A 75 -2.17 0.62 4.18
N TYR A 76 -1.05 0.44 4.90
CA TYR A 76 0.30 0.60 4.37
C TYR A 76 1.00 -0.74 4.19
N ILE A 77 1.46 -1.02 2.97
CA ILE A 77 2.37 -2.14 2.67
C ILE A 77 3.72 -1.58 2.27
N GLY A 78 4.72 -1.76 3.13
CA GLY A 78 6.11 -1.43 2.85
C GLY A 78 6.92 -2.65 2.39
N HIS A 79 8.24 -2.49 2.29
CA HIS A 79 9.15 -3.60 1.95
C HIS A 79 9.07 -4.79 2.92
N LYS A 80 8.75 -4.54 4.18
CA LYS A 80 8.43 -5.61 5.15
C LYS A 80 6.92 -5.77 5.16
N TYR A 81 6.42 -6.86 4.64
CA TYR A 81 4.99 -7.13 4.44
C TYR A 81 4.15 -7.26 5.72
N GLY A 82 4.74 -7.10 6.89
CA GLY A 82 4.03 -7.25 8.17
C GLY A 82 3.63 -8.69 8.51
N LEU A 83 4.05 -9.67 7.72
CA LEU A 83 3.70 -11.06 7.90
C LEU A 83 4.50 -11.72 9.03
N LYS A 84 3.82 -12.56 9.80
CA LYS A 84 4.40 -13.37 10.89
C LYS A 84 4.89 -14.70 10.33
N ASN A 85 6.20 -14.91 10.31
CA ASN A 85 6.85 -16.06 9.66
C ASN A 85 6.39 -17.42 10.20
N GLU A 86 6.07 -17.54 11.50
CA GLU A 86 5.68 -18.79 12.14
C GLU A 86 4.20 -19.14 11.96
N LEU A 87 3.39 -18.19 11.53
CA LEU A 87 1.97 -18.42 11.22
C LEU A 87 1.80 -18.92 9.79
N SER A 88 0.71 -19.66 9.56
CA SER A 88 0.27 -20.01 8.20
C SER A 88 -0.20 -18.79 7.43
N VAL A 89 -0.39 -18.92 6.12
CA VAL A 89 -1.02 -17.88 5.28
C VAL A 89 -2.41 -17.55 5.82
N ALA A 90 -3.22 -18.57 6.10
CA ALA A 90 -4.56 -18.41 6.66
C ALA A 90 -4.54 -17.64 7.98
N ASP A 91 -3.67 -18.04 8.91
CA ASP A 91 -3.59 -17.39 10.23
C ASP A 91 -3.09 -15.95 10.14
N ASN A 92 -2.15 -15.66 9.22
CA ASN A 92 -1.71 -14.28 8.96
C ASN A 92 -2.87 -13.41 8.46
N ILE A 93 -3.66 -13.92 7.50
CA ILE A 93 -4.80 -13.18 6.96
C ILE A 93 -5.87 -12.98 8.05
N LYS A 94 -6.23 -14.04 8.77
CA LYS A 94 -7.20 -13.97 9.89
C LYS A 94 -6.74 -13.01 10.98
N TYR A 95 -5.43 -13.02 11.33
CA TYR A 95 -4.86 -12.10 12.30
C TYR A 95 -5.03 -10.63 11.86
N THR A 96 -4.71 -10.33 10.60
CA THR A 96 -4.86 -8.97 10.06
C THR A 96 -6.32 -8.55 10.00
N LEU A 97 -7.22 -9.43 9.54
CA LEU A 97 -8.66 -9.17 9.53
C LEU A 97 -9.20 -8.91 10.94
N GLY A 98 -8.80 -9.72 11.93
CA GLY A 98 -9.18 -9.56 13.33
C GLY A 98 -8.71 -8.26 13.94
N PHE A 99 -7.49 -7.82 13.61
CA PHE A 99 -6.96 -6.51 14.03
C PHE A 99 -7.84 -5.35 13.51
N HIS A 100 -8.36 -5.48 12.29
CA HIS A 100 -9.29 -4.52 11.68
C HIS A 100 -10.77 -4.84 12.00
N GLN A 101 -11.04 -5.62 13.06
CA GLN A 101 -12.39 -5.99 13.50
C GLN A 101 -13.27 -6.61 12.40
N ARG A 102 -12.62 -7.34 11.46
CA ARG A 102 -13.31 -8.05 10.40
C ARG A 102 -13.22 -9.55 10.61
N ASN A 103 -14.33 -10.22 10.38
CA ASN A 103 -14.39 -11.67 10.35
C ASN A 103 -14.96 -12.09 8.99
N LEU A 104 -14.23 -12.92 8.26
CA LEU A 104 -14.64 -13.48 6.98
C LEU A 104 -14.58 -15.00 7.07
N GLU A 105 -15.50 -15.68 6.40
CA GLU A 105 -15.46 -17.12 6.24
C GLU A 105 -14.21 -17.52 5.43
N GLU A 106 -13.62 -18.68 5.74
CA GLU A 106 -12.42 -19.18 5.07
C GLU A 106 -12.55 -19.24 3.55
N LYS A 107 -13.77 -19.51 3.06
CA LYS A 107 -14.08 -19.54 1.64
C LYS A 107 -13.62 -18.25 0.92
N TYR A 108 -13.96 -17.08 1.47
CA TYR A 108 -13.57 -15.80 0.86
C TYR A 108 -12.06 -15.60 0.81
N ILE A 109 -11.34 -16.09 1.82
CA ILE A 109 -9.88 -16.06 1.85
C ILE A 109 -9.30 -16.98 0.77
N ILE A 110 -9.85 -18.20 0.65
CA ILE A 110 -9.42 -19.18 -0.34
C ILE A 110 -9.71 -18.68 -1.76
N ASP A 111 -10.90 -18.13 -2.00
CA ASP A 111 -11.29 -17.58 -3.30
C ASP A 111 -10.35 -16.41 -3.70
N GLU A 112 -9.99 -15.53 -2.75
CA GLU A 112 -9.05 -14.45 -3.03
C GLU A 112 -7.63 -14.95 -3.30
N LEU A 113 -7.14 -15.96 -2.59
CA LEU A 113 -5.84 -16.61 -2.85
C LEU A 113 -5.83 -17.33 -4.22
N ASP A 114 -6.96 -17.87 -4.64
CA ASP A 114 -7.09 -18.56 -5.94
C ASP A 114 -6.92 -17.60 -7.12
N LEU A 115 -7.38 -16.36 -7.00
CA LEU A 115 -7.17 -15.32 -8.02
C LEU A 115 -5.69 -15.07 -8.33
N TYR A 116 -4.82 -15.34 -7.36
CA TYR A 116 -3.37 -15.18 -7.49
C TYR A 116 -2.62 -16.52 -7.61
N ASN A 117 -3.34 -17.63 -7.84
CA ASN A 117 -2.79 -18.99 -7.99
C ASN A 117 -1.93 -19.46 -6.81
N ILE A 118 -2.28 -19.08 -5.57
CA ILE A 118 -1.56 -19.49 -4.34
C ILE A 118 -2.49 -20.12 -3.28
N LYS A 119 -3.68 -20.59 -3.64
CA LYS A 119 -4.61 -21.23 -2.68
C LYS A 119 -4.01 -22.49 -2.03
N ASP A 120 -3.13 -23.20 -2.75
CA ASP A 120 -2.41 -24.39 -2.24
C ASP A 120 -1.49 -24.05 -1.05
N LYS A 121 -1.17 -22.76 -0.84
CA LYS A 121 -0.37 -22.27 0.27
C LYS A 121 -1.17 -21.90 1.51
N PHE A 122 -2.51 -22.06 1.51
CA PHE A 122 -3.40 -21.62 2.57
C PHE A 122 -2.94 -22.01 3.98
N ILE A 123 -2.50 -23.28 4.17
CA ILE A 123 -1.98 -23.81 5.44
C ILE A 123 -0.45 -23.74 5.57
N THR A 124 0.25 -23.25 4.54
CA THR A 124 1.71 -23.18 4.55
C THR A 124 2.18 -22.03 5.46
N LYS A 125 3.20 -22.28 6.31
CA LYS A 125 3.82 -21.22 7.11
C LYS A 125 4.54 -20.23 6.22
N VAL A 126 4.40 -18.95 6.52
CA VAL A 126 4.96 -17.83 5.74
C VAL A 126 6.48 -17.93 5.56
N LYS A 127 7.21 -18.50 6.53
CA LYS A 127 8.67 -18.68 6.40
C LYS A 127 9.08 -19.55 5.21
N TYR A 128 8.21 -20.43 4.72
CA TYR A 128 8.47 -21.30 3.57
C TYR A 128 8.05 -20.70 2.23
N LEU A 129 7.46 -19.52 2.22
CA LEU A 129 7.06 -18.83 1.00
C LEU A 129 8.25 -18.09 0.37
N SER A 130 8.27 -18.04 -0.96
CA SER A 130 9.15 -17.13 -1.70
C SER A 130 8.81 -15.66 -1.40
N HIS A 131 9.71 -14.74 -1.77
CA HIS A 131 9.50 -13.31 -1.60
C HIS A 131 8.25 -12.83 -2.37
N GLY A 132 8.08 -13.28 -3.63
CA GLY A 132 6.89 -12.98 -4.42
C GLY A 132 5.60 -13.52 -3.79
N GLN A 133 5.60 -14.77 -3.28
CA GLN A 133 4.44 -15.33 -2.58
C GLN A 133 4.09 -14.55 -1.30
N LYS A 134 5.09 -14.12 -0.52
CA LYS A 134 4.86 -13.26 0.65
C LYS A 134 4.21 -11.93 0.24
N LYS A 135 4.68 -11.32 -0.86
CA LYS A 135 4.07 -10.11 -1.41
C LYS A 135 2.61 -10.35 -1.80
N ILE A 136 2.31 -11.44 -2.51
CA ILE A 136 0.94 -11.80 -2.88
C ILE A 136 0.06 -11.94 -1.64
N VAL A 137 0.51 -12.63 -0.58
CA VAL A 137 -0.25 -12.75 0.68
C VAL A 137 -0.59 -11.36 1.25
N SER A 138 0.35 -10.41 1.22
CA SER A 138 0.07 -9.05 1.70
C SER A 138 -0.94 -8.30 0.82
N LEU A 139 -0.93 -8.51 -0.50
CA LEU A 139 -1.93 -7.96 -1.42
C LEU A 139 -3.31 -8.58 -1.21
N VAL A 140 -3.37 -9.88 -0.91
CA VAL A 140 -4.62 -10.57 -0.53
C VAL A 140 -5.20 -10.00 0.76
N GLN A 141 -4.36 -9.77 1.79
CA GLN A 141 -4.81 -9.11 3.02
C GLN A 141 -5.44 -7.75 2.72
N LEU A 142 -4.76 -6.93 1.91
CA LEU A 142 -5.24 -5.62 1.50
C LEU A 142 -6.60 -5.68 0.80
N SER A 143 -6.78 -6.60 -0.16
CA SER A 143 -8.03 -6.78 -0.91
C SER A 143 -9.21 -7.19 -0.03
N LEU A 144 -8.94 -7.96 1.02
CA LEU A 144 -9.97 -8.42 1.97
C LEU A 144 -10.34 -7.37 3.02
N LEU A 145 -9.53 -6.32 3.19
CA LEU A 145 -9.80 -5.19 4.06
C LEU A 145 -10.67 -4.15 3.32
N LYS A 146 -11.41 -3.35 4.08
CA LYS A 146 -12.22 -2.24 3.53
C LYS A 146 -11.59 -0.86 3.77
N ASN A 147 -10.27 -0.81 3.93
CA ASN A 147 -9.59 0.48 4.08
C ASN A 147 -9.75 1.30 2.81
N LYS A 148 -10.11 2.57 2.97
CA LYS A 148 -10.37 3.49 1.84
C LYS A 148 -9.10 3.90 1.11
N ILE A 149 -7.95 3.86 1.79
CA ILE A 149 -6.69 4.40 1.28
C ILE A 149 -5.63 3.31 1.32
N TRP A 150 -5.08 2.99 0.17
CA TRP A 150 -4.00 2.02 0.01
C TRP A 150 -2.69 2.73 -0.29
N ILE A 151 -1.68 2.53 0.56
CA ILE A 151 -0.33 3.07 0.39
C ILE A 151 0.63 1.90 0.21
N LEU A 152 1.24 1.77 -0.97
CA LEU A 152 1.96 0.57 -1.36
C LEU A 152 3.37 0.89 -1.86
N ASP A 153 4.37 0.33 -1.22
CA ASP A 153 5.77 0.54 -1.58
C ASP A 153 6.24 -0.54 -2.57
N GLU A 154 6.43 -0.14 -3.83
CA GLU A 154 6.83 -0.99 -4.95
C GLU A 154 5.99 -2.27 -5.10
N PRO A 155 4.66 -2.18 -5.21
CA PRO A 155 3.78 -3.35 -5.14
C PRO A 155 4.00 -4.35 -6.28
N PHE A 156 4.49 -3.91 -7.43
CA PHE A 156 4.62 -4.74 -8.64
C PHE A 156 6.00 -5.40 -8.80
N THR A 157 7.02 -4.96 -8.05
CA THR A 157 8.39 -5.47 -8.18
C THR A 157 8.47 -6.94 -7.80
N GLY A 158 9.02 -7.78 -8.69
CA GLY A 158 9.22 -9.21 -8.46
C GLY A 158 7.96 -10.07 -8.57
N LEU A 159 6.92 -9.56 -9.21
CA LEU A 159 5.69 -10.29 -9.55
C LEU A 159 5.60 -10.54 -11.05
N ASP A 160 4.98 -11.67 -11.42
CA ASP A 160 4.66 -12.02 -12.80
C ASP A 160 3.55 -11.12 -13.36
N GLN A 161 3.53 -10.93 -14.68
CA GLN A 161 2.58 -10.03 -15.35
C GLN A 161 1.12 -10.39 -15.06
N ASN A 162 0.76 -11.67 -15.02
CA ASN A 162 -0.61 -12.11 -14.72
C ASN A 162 -1.06 -11.70 -13.31
N ILE A 163 -0.16 -11.76 -12.35
CA ILE A 163 -0.40 -11.33 -10.96
C ILE A 163 -0.58 -9.79 -10.92
N ILE A 164 0.28 -9.07 -11.65
CA ILE A 164 0.20 -7.61 -11.77
C ILE A 164 -1.15 -7.21 -12.37
N ASP A 165 -1.57 -7.84 -13.46
CA ASP A 165 -2.84 -7.55 -14.14
C ASP A 165 -4.04 -7.82 -13.24
N THR A 166 -3.99 -8.92 -12.47
CA THR A 166 -5.02 -9.25 -11.48
C THR A 166 -5.10 -8.17 -10.40
N PHE A 167 -3.95 -7.71 -9.89
CA PHE A 167 -3.93 -6.69 -8.85
C PHE A 167 -4.34 -5.31 -9.38
N ILE A 168 -4.00 -4.95 -10.63
CA ILE A 168 -4.47 -3.72 -11.27
C ILE A 168 -6.00 -3.70 -11.37
N LYS A 169 -6.64 -4.82 -11.70
CA LYS A 169 -8.11 -4.93 -11.67
C LYS A 169 -8.69 -4.67 -10.29
N LYS A 170 -8.02 -5.17 -9.23
CA LYS A 170 -8.41 -4.89 -7.83
C LYS A 170 -8.25 -3.41 -7.48
N ILE A 171 -7.18 -2.76 -7.93
CA ILE A 171 -6.99 -1.31 -7.78
C ILE A 171 -8.12 -0.56 -8.50
N ASP A 172 -8.42 -0.92 -9.75
CA ASP A 172 -9.48 -0.26 -10.53
C ASP A 172 -10.85 -0.39 -9.84
N GLN A 173 -11.16 -1.59 -9.32
CA GLN A 173 -12.38 -1.81 -8.53
C GLN A 173 -12.39 -0.97 -7.24
N HIS A 174 -11.28 -0.93 -6.52
CA HIS A 174 -11.15 -0.13 -5.29
C HIS A 174 -11.41 1.36 -5.55
N ILE A 175 -10.88 1.90 -6.65
CA ILE A 175 -11.14 3.29 -7.08
C ILE A 175 -12.63 3.49 -7.43
N ALA A 176 -13.23 2.55 -8.16
CA ALA A 176 -14.65 2.61 -8.50
C ALA A 176 -15.53 2.63 -7.24
N ASP A 177 -15.13 1.89 -6.20
CA ASP A 177 -15.80 1.82 -4.90
C ASP A 177 -15.53 3.06 -4.01
N GLY A 178 -14.77 4.04 -4.51
CA GLY A 178 -14.51 5.31 -3.82
C GLY A 178 -13.17 5.37 -3.08
N GLY A 179 -12.33 4.35 -3.21
CA GLY A 179 -11.01 4.29 -2.59
C GLY A 179 -9.96 5.17 -3.27
N THR A 180 -8.79 5.27 -2.65
CA THR A 180 -7.62 6.01 -3.13
C THR A 180 -6.39 5.12 -3.03
N VAL A 181 -5.51 5.17 -4.03
CA VAL A 181 -4.30 4.34 -4.08
C VAL A 181 -3.07 5.20 -4.35
N VAL A 182 -2.07 5.08 -3.50
CA VAL A 182 -0.75 5.68 -3.70
C VAL A 182 0.28 4.56 -3.77
N ILE A 183 1.02 4.49 -4.85
CA ILE A 183 2.10 3.51 -5.03
C ILE A 183 3.44 4.20 -5.24
N THR A 184 4.51 3.46 -5.03
CA THR A 184 5.83 3.84 -5.56
C THR A 184 6.28 2.88 -6.64
N SER A 185 7.12 3.38 -7.55
CA SER A 185 7.76 2.57 -8.58
C SER A 185 9.07 3.21 -9.06
N HIS A 186 9.79 2.51 -9.95
CA HIS A 186 10.97 3.07 -10.62
C HIS A 186 10.63 3.89 -11.86
N ASN A 187 9.49 3.62 -12.47
CA ASN A 187 9.07 4.21 -13.75
C ASN A 187 7.62 4.69 -13.67
N GLN A 188 7.23 5.50 -14.62
CA GLN A 188 5.84 5.88 -14.82
C GLN A 188 4.95 4.64 -15.01
N LYS A 189 3.70 4.76 -14.60
CA LYS A 189 2.69 3.71 -14.74
C LYS A 189 1.51 4.25 -15.53
N ASP A 190 1.10 3.49 -16.53
CA ASP A 190 -0.12 3.80 -17.28
C ASP A 190 -1.32 3.84 -16.34
N LYS A 191 -2.27 4.73 -16.64
CA LYS A 191 -3.51 4.93 -15.86
C LYS A 191 -3.31 5.44 -14.42
N PHE A 192 -2.12 5.88 -14.04
CA PHE A 192 -1.84 6.55 -12.78
C PHE A 192 -1.48 8.01 -13.03
N THR A 193 -1.82 8.89 -12.09
CA THR A 193 -1.20 10.22 -12.00
C THR A 193 0.23 10.03 -11.55
N ASN A 194 1.18 10.32 -12.43
CA ASN A 194 2.61 10.08 -12.17
C ASN A 194 3.25 11.35 -11.59
N VAL A 195 3.91 11.20 -10.45
CA VAL A 195 4.63 12.25 -9.73
C VAL A 195 6.09 11.83 -9.60
N GLU A 196 7.01 12.63 -10.10
CA GLU A 196 8.46 12.35 -10.02
C GLU A 196 9.03 12.87 -8.69
N LEU A 197 9.91 12.06 -8.07
CA LEU A 197 10.61 12.39 -6.85
C LEU A 197 12.13 12.28 -7.03
#